data_c4a67f0b0ec312f4a1c5639ff5902259
#
_entry.id   c4a67f0b0ec312f4a1c5639ff5902259
#
_cell.length_a   1.000
_cell.length_b   1.000
_cell.length_c   1.000
_cell.angle_alpha   90.00
_cell.angle_beta   90.00
_cell.angle_gamma   90.00
#
_symmetry.space_group_name_H-M   'P 1'
#
loop_
_entity.id
_entity.type
_entity.pdbx_description
1 polymer ?
#
loop_
_entity_poly.entity_id
_entity_poly.type
_entity_poly.pdbx_seq_one_letter_code
_entity_poly.pdbx_strand_id
1 'polypeptide(L)'
;MIKKIQIGIGLAIATFLVGVIMFVHHEKSKVHDLPEILDSGRLSVVTDSSSIGFSIKGDSVFGFQYEIVKAFADTLGLELVISEQDDMKARVDGLKNGDYDIVASFMPVSTEWKSDALFTNPFFTSRQLLVQQINKDSIQSVKIKKLDDLTNKTIYIPEHSPFKMRIKHLSDEIANPINIVEMKDVSPERLFHLVSMGKIQYTICDEQFAQKLKIRYP
;
A
#
# COMPACT_ATOMS: atom_id res chain seq x y z
N MET A 1 60.63 13.72 -20.04
CA MET A 1 59.27 14.33 -19.77
C MET A 1 58.14 13.33 -19.99
N ILE A 2 58.14 12.51 -21.03
CA ILE A 2 57.10 11.53 -21.39
C ILE A 2 56.82 10.49 -20.32
N LYS A 3 57.85 9.90 -19.65
CA LYS A 3 57.68 8.89 -18.58
C LYS A 3 56.90 9.39 -17.34
N LYS A 4 57.06 10.67 -16.98
CA LYS A 4 56.33 11.25 -15.83
C LYS A 4 54.87 11.47 -16.15
N ILE A 5 54.52 11.76 -17.42
CA ILE A 5 53.11 11.91 -17.88
C ILE A 5 52.41 10.57 -17.92
N GLN A 6 53.10 9.49 -18.36
CA GLN A 6 52.52 8.14 -18.37
C GLN A 6 52.22 7.60 -16.94
N ILE A 7 53.12 7.90 -15.97
CA ILE A 7 52.87 7.53 -14.57
C ILE A 7 51.68 8.29 -13.99
N GLY A 8 51.54 9.60 -14.30
CA GLY A 8 50.42 10.40 -13.83
C GLY A 8 49.07 9.91 -14.38
N ILE A 9 49.03 9.54 -15.65
CA ILE A 9 47.81 9.01 -16.30
C ILE A 9 47.44 7.64 -15.72
N GLY A 10 48.43 6.75 -15.50
CA GLY A 10 48.17 5.46 -14.88
C GLY A 10 47.61 5.57 -13.44
N LEU A 11 48.11 6.52 -12.65
CA LEU A 11 47.64 6.78 -11.31
C LEU A 11 46.19 7.34 -11.32
N ALA A 12 45.87 8.23 -12.23
CA ALA A 12 44.52 8.81 -12.38
C ALA A 12 43.48 7.75 -12.80
N ILE A 13 43.86 6.85 -13.70
CA ILE A 13 43.00 5.72 -14.11
C ILE A 13 42.81 4.73 -12.95
N ALA A 14 43.83 4.44 -12.18
CA ALA A 14 43.76 3.54 -11.03
C ALA A 14 42.85 4.12 -9.92
N THR A 15 42.96 5.42 -9.62
CA THR A 15 42.09 6.09 -8.64
C THR A 15 40.64 6.18 -9.13
N PHE A 16 40.41 6.41 -10.42
CA PHE A 16 39.07 6.39 -11.01
C PHE A 16 38.44 4.99 -10.95
N LEU A 17 39.19 3.94 -11.30
CA LEU A 17 38.75 2.55 -11.21
C LEU A 17 38.43 2.14 -9.77
N VAL A 18 39.24 2.51 -8.79
CA VAL A 18 38.96 2.27 -7.37
C VAL A 18 37.71 3.05 -6.92
N GLY A 19 37.54 4.27 -7.36
CA GLY A 19 36.32 5.06 -7.11
C GLY A 19 35.07 4.41 -7.69
N VAL A 20 35.12 3.91 -8.93
CA VAL A 20 34.03 3.19 -9.58
C VAL A 20 33.73 1.87 -8.88
N ILE A 21 34.76 1.12 -8.50
CA ILE A 21 34.60 -0.14 -7.75
C ILE A 21 33.99 0.13 -6.36
N MET A 22 34.39 1.17 -5.66
CA MET A 22 33.80 1.58 -4.39
C MET A 22 32.35 2.04 -4.58
N PHE A 23 32.04 2.78 -5.65
CA PHE A 23 30.67 3.20 -5.95
C PHE A 23 29.77 2.02 -6.30
N VAL A 24 30.24 1.08 -7.12
CA VAL A 24 29.50 -0.15 -7.46
C VAL A 24 29.35 -1.11 -6.26
N HIS A 25 30.32 -1.11 -5.33
CA HIS A 25 30.20 -1.91 -4.09
C HIS A 25 29.30 -1.25 -3.02
N HIS A 26 28.88 0.01 -3.20
CA HIS A 26 28.04 0.70 -2.23
C HIS A 26 26.53 0.54 -2.49
N GLU A 27 26.12 -0.03 -3.61
CA GLU A 27 24.75 -0.53 -3.80
C GLU A 27 24.61 -1.97 -3.27
N LYS A 28 24.97 -2.21 -2.03
CA LYS A 28 24.37 -3.32 -1.30
C LYS A 28 22.89 -3.03 -1.20
N SER A 29 22.07 -3.99 -1.65
CA SER A 29 20.65 -4.01 -1.34
C SER A 29 20.46 -3.59 0.11
N LYS A 30 19.72 -2.53 0.36
CA LYS A 30 19.35 -2.09 1.73
C LYS A 30 18.33 -3.04 2.37
N VAL A 31 17.88 -4.03 1.62
CA VAL A 31 16.93 -5.05 2.10
C VAL A 31 17.62 -5.92 3.12
N HIS A 32 17.04 -6.00 4.31
CA HIS A 32 17.55 -6.77 5.42
C HIS A 32 16.86 -8.13 5.48
N ASP A 33 17.65 -9.19 5.66
CA ASP A 33 17.14 -10.50 6.04
C ASP A 33 16.98 -10.60 7.56
N LEU A 34 16.30 -11.65 8.02
CA LEU A 34 16.01 -11.83 9.44
C LEU A 34 17.24 -11.73 10.36
N PRO A 35 18.44 -12.26 10.02
CA PRO A 35 19.62 -12.09 10.86
C PRO A 35 20.01 -10.62 11.07
N GLU A 36 20.00 -9.80 10.00
CA GLU A 36 20.33 -8.39 10.08
C GLU A 36 19.28 -7.61 10.90
N ILE A 37 17.98 -7.97 10.76
CA ILE A 37 16.91 -7.39 11.56
C ILE A 37 17.09 -7.71 13.04
N LEU A 38 17.42 -8.98 13.38
CA LEU A 38 17.69 -9.40 14.75
C LEU A 38 18.91 -8.68 15.34
N ASP A 39 19.97 -8.54 14.56
CA ASP A 39 21.21 -7.84 14.99
C ASP A 39 20.96 -6.34 15.20
N SER A 40 20.05 -5.73 14.43
CA SER A 40 19.69 -4.33 14.58
C SER A 40 18.85 -4.04 15.85
N GLY A 41 18.21 -5.07 16.40
CA GLY A 41 17.26 -4.98 17.52
C GLY A 41 15.94 -4.27 17.16
N ARG A 42 15.66 -4.01 15.88
CA ARG A 42 14.53 -3.21 15.40
C ARG A 42 13.80 -3.90 14.27
N LEU A 43 12.48 -3.76 14.26
CA LEU A 43 11.62 -4.15 13.15
C LEU A 43 10.96 -2.89 12.58
N SER A 44 11.32 -2.54 11.34
CA SER A 44 10.80 -1.37 10.64
C SER A 44 9.55 -1.76 9.83
N VAL A 45 8.41 -1.15 10.13
CA VAL A 45 7.11 -1.50 9.54
C VAL A 45 6.45 -0.27 8.95
N VAL A 46 5.88 -0.39 7.75
CA VAL A 46 5.01 0.63 7.17
C VAL A 46 3.58 0.14 7.10
N THR A 47 2.64 1.03 7.41
CA THR A 47 1.20 0.77 7.36
C THR A 47 0.44 1.93 6.71
N ASP A 48 -0.87 1.78 6.50
CA ASP A 48 -1.75 2.87 6.09
C ASP A 48 -2.38 3.56 7.30
N SER A 49 -2.70 4.86 7.16
CA SER A 49 -3.45 5.62 8.18
C SER A 49 -4.92 5.27 8.13
N SER A 50 -5.27 4.10 8.65
CA SER A 50 -6.67 3.66 8.74
C SER A 50 -7.09 3.43 10.18
N SER A 51 -8.30 3.84 10.53
CA SER A 51 -8.87 3.59 11.87
C SER A 51 -9.03 2.10 12.23
N ILE A 52 -8.76 1.21 11.28
CA ILE A 52 -8.82 -0.24 11.43
C ILE A 52 -7.42 -0.84 11.53
N GLY A 53 -6.49 -0.40 10.66
CA GLY A 53 -5.16 -0.94 10.55
C GLY A 53 -4.23 -0.39 11.63
N PHE A 54 -4.17 0.95 11.70
CA PHE A 54 -3.30 1.68 12.61
C PHE A 54 -3.95 3.01 12.98
N SER A 55 -3.98 3.33 14.26
CA SER A 55 -4.58 4.56 14.76
C SER A 55 -3.95 4.97 16.08
N ILE A 56 -3.69 6.26 16.22
CA ILE A 56 -3.20 6.88 17.46
C ILE A 56 -4.33 7.69 18.10
N LYS A 57 -4.61 7.47 19.37
CA LYS A 57 -5.59 8.23 20.14
C LYS A 57 -5.04 8.60 21.51
N GLY A 58 -4.69 9.85 21.69
CA GLY A 58 -3.89 10.26 22.84
C GLY A 58 -2.54 9.57 22.84
N ASP A 59 -2.16 8.97 23.96
CA ASP A 59 -0.90 8.21 24.11
C ASP A 59 -1.04 6.72 23.73
N SER A 60 -2.21 6.30 23.26
CA SER A 60 -2.47 4.89 22.94
C SER A 60 -2.46 4.64 21.45
N VAL A 61 -1.75 3.61 21.05
CA VAL A 61 -1.68 3.09 19.67
C VAL A 61 -2.49 1.81 19.61
N PHE A 62 -3.33 1.68 18.60
CA PHE A 62 -4.18 0.51 18.37
C PHE A 62 -4.50 0.34 16.90
N GLY A 63 -4.99 -0.82 16.56
CA GLY A 63 -5.40 -1.22 15.22
C GLY A 63 -4.97 -2.64 14.92
N PHE A 64 -5.71 -3.31 14.06
CA PHE A 64 -5.49 -4.71 13.76
C PHE A 64 -4.08 -4.99 13.22
N GLN A 65 -3.59 -4.17 12.27
CA GLN A 65 -2.26 -4.33 11.72
C GLN A 65 -1.18 -4.06 12.76
N TYR A 66 -1.36 -3.00 13.56
CA TYR A 66 -0.45 -2.68 14.66
C TYR A 66 -0.34 -3.83 15.67
N GLU A 67 -1.47 -4.36 16.12
CA GLU A 67 -1.50 -5.44 17.11
C GLU A 67 -0.74 -6.69 16.64
N ILE A 68 -0.92 -7.06 15.36
CA ILE A 68 -0.21 -8.21 14.77
C ILE A 68 1.30 -7.97 14.71
N VAL A 69 1.73 -6.84 14.16
CA VAL A 69 3.18 -6.59 14.02
C VAL A 69 3.84 -6.31 15.37
N LYS A 70 3.10 -5.76 16.34
CA LYS A 70 3.57 -5.61 17.72
C LYS A 70 3.81 -6.94 18.38
N ALA A 71 2.85 -7.87 18.28
CA ALA A 71 2.99 -9.22 18.81
C ALA A 71 4.16 -9.98 18.13
N PHE A 72 4.35 -9.79 16.84
CA PHE A 72 5.47 -10.38 16.10
C PHE A 72 6.81 -9.80 16.57
N ALA A 73 6.96 -8.48 16.67
CA ALA A 73 8.16 -7.82 17.18
C ALA A 73 8.49 -8.26 18.61
N ASP A 74 7.48 -8.32 19.48
CA ASP A 74 7.64 -8.78 20.87
C ASP A 74 8.12 -10.24 20.95
N THR A 75 7.63 -11.11 20.07
CA THR A 75 8.05 -12.52 20.00
C THR A 75 9.53 -12.65 19.62
N LEU A 76 10.03 -11.74 18.80
CA LEU A 76 11.43 -11.68 18.38
C LEU A 76 12.32 -10.86 19.32
N GLY A 77 11.75 -10.20 20.32
CA GLY A 77 12.47 -9.30 21.22
C GLY A 77 12.96 -8.01 20.55
N LEU A 78 12.25 -7.54 19.51
CA LEU A 78 12.61 -6.37 18.72
C LEU A 78 11.80 -5.12 19.11
N GLU A 79 12.44 -3.96 19.00
CA GLU A 79 11.73 -2.68 19.03
C GLU A 79 10.91 -2.51 17.74
N LEU A 80 9.61 -2.26 17.87
CA LEU A 80 8.76 -1.96 16.70
C LEU A 80 8.89 -0.47 16.33
N VAL A 81 9.36 -0.21 15.11
CA VAL A 81 9.35 1.12 14.49
C VAL A 81 8.29 1.13 13.40
N ILE A 82 7.22 1.94 13.58
CA ILE A 82 6.11 1.98 12.64
C ILE A 82 6.02 3.34 11.96
N SER A 83 5.76 3.33 10.65
CA SER A 83 5.59 4.50 9.79
C SER A 83 4.28 4.43 9.05
N GLU A 84 3.69 5.58 8.72
CA GLU A 84 2.46 5.68 7.94
C GLU A 84 2.74 6.13 6.50
N GLN A 85 2.13 5.44 5.55
CA GLN A 85 2.16 5.80 4.14
C GLN A 85 0.88 5.31 3.46
N ASP A 86 0.05 6.21 2.94
CA ASP A 86 -1.25 5.86 2.35
C ASP A 86 -1.14 5.31 0.92
N ASP A 87 -0.13 5.70 0.15
CA ASP A 87 0.09 5.18 -1.19
C ASP A 87 0.67 3.76 -1.16
N MET A 88 -0.07 2.80 -1.75
CA MET A 88 0.31 1.39 -1.77
C MET A 88 1.63 1.17 -2.51
N LYS A 89 1.82 1.86 -3.63
CA LYS A 89 3.05 1.73 -4.41
C LYS A 89 4.26 2.23 -3.64
N ALA A 90 4.14 3.37 -2.96
CA ALA A 90 5.21 3.93 -2.13
C ALA A 90 5.60 2.98 -0.98
N ARG A 91 4.63 2.28 -0.36
CA ARG A 91 4.92 1.25 0.65
C ARG A 91 5.75 0.10 0.08
N VAL A 92 5.35 -0.42 -1.08
CA VAL A 92 6.06 -1.54 -1.74
C VAL A 92 7.43 -1.10 -2.25
N ASP A 93 7.53 0.11 -2.82
CA ASP A 93 8.82 0.66 -3.24
C ASP A 93 9.78 0.82 -2.05
N GLY A 94 9.29 1.32 -0.90
CA GLY A 94 10.08 1.41 0.32
C GLY A 94 10.54 0.04 0.86
N LEU A 95 9.68 -1.00 0.78
CA LEU A 95 10.06 -2.37 1.10
C LEU A 95 11.21 -2.86 0.20
N LYS A 96 11.10 -2.63 -1.12
CA LYS A 96 12.16 -3.00 -2.10
C LYS A 96 13.46 -2.26 -1.88
N ASN A 97 13.39 -1.01 -1.43
CA ASN A 97 14.55 -0.18 -1.15
C ASN A 97 15.20 -0.48 0.21
N GLY A 98 14.53 -1.29 1.06
CA GLY A 98 14.97 -1.57 2.43
C GLY A 98 14.74 -0.41 3.39
N ASP A 99 13.79 0.48 3.08
CA ASP A 99 13.35 1.52 4.01
C ASP A 99 12.46 0.91 5.11
N TYR A 100 11.82 -0.23 4.80
CA TYR A 100 10.96 -1.01 5.68
C TYR A 100 11.25 -2.50 5.53
N ASP A 101 11.07 -3.25 6.61
CA ASP A 101 11.19 -4.72 6.65
C ASP A 101 9.84 -5.39 6.35
N ILE A 102 8.72 -4.73 6.73
CA ILE A 102 7.35 -5.26 6.56
C ILE A 102 6.40 -4.16 6.09
N VAL A 103 5.53 -4.51 5.15
CA VAL A 103 4.32 -3.75 4.83
C VAL A 103 3.14 -4.40 5.55
N ALA A 104 2.60 -3.73 6.57
CA ALA A 104 1.45 -4.17 7.35
C ALA A 104 0.19 -3.44 6.88
N SER A 105 -0.51 -3.97 5.90
CA SER A 105 -1.74 -3.39 5.37
C SER A 105 -2.69 -4.46 4.83
N PHE A 106 -3.96 -4.10 4.64
CA PHE A 106 -4.93 -4.95 3.96
C PHE A 106 -4.63 -5.01 2.46
N MET A 107 -3.70 -5.87 2.09
CA MET A 107 -3.20 -6.01 0.74
C MET A 107 -3.63 -7.36 0.15
N PRO A 108 -4.38 -7.38 -0.97
CA PRO A 108 -4.71 -8.64 -1.62
C PRO A 108 -3.48 -9.26 -2.26
N VAL A 109 -3.37 -10.58 -2.14
CA VAL A 109 -2.32 -11.34 -2.81
C VAL A 109 -2.62 -11.38 -4.31
N SER A 110 -2.00 -10.47 -5.08
CA SER A 110 -2.17 -10.36 -6.54
C SER A 110 -0.87 -10.64 -7.28
N THR A 111 -0.98 -10.98 -8.56
CA THR A 111 0.20 -11.17 -9.43
C THR A 111 1.02 -9.90 -9.60
N GLU A 112 0.37 -8.72 -9.53
CA GLU A 112 1.02 -7.42 -9.62
C GLU A 112 2.07 -7.23 -8.51
N TRP A 113 1.70 -7.54 -7.26
CA TRP A 113 2.58 -7.32 -6.11
C TRP A 113 3.49 -8.50 -5.77
N LYS A 114 3.17 -9.71 -6.27
CA LYS A 114 4.01 -10.90 -6.04
C LYS A 114 5.40 -10.82 -6.69
N SER A 115 5.57 -9.97 -7.70
CA SER A 115 6.90 -9.74 -8.29
C SER A 115 7.79 -8.86 -7.41
N ASP A 116 7.18 -8.07 -6.53
CA ASP A 116 7.86 -7.01 -5.78
C ASP A 116 7.96 -7.29 -4.27
N ALA A 117 7.12 -8.17 -3.74
CA ALA A 117 7.08 -8.50 -2.32
C ALA A 117 6.75 -9.97 -2.06
N LEU A 118 7.32 -10.52 -1.00
CA LEU A 118 6.91 -11.81 -0.44
C LEU A 118 5.70 -11.60 0.47
N PHE A 119 4.73 -12.51 0.36
CA PHE A 119 3.53 -12.48 1.18
C PHE A 119 3.58 -13.53 2.29
N THR A 120 3.09 -13.18 3.47
CA THR A 120 2.79 -14.14 4.52
C THR A 120 1.61 -15.03 4.11
N ASN A 121 1.33 -16.07 4.89
CA ASN A 121 0.06 -16.78 4.75
C ASN A 121 -1.11 -15.81 4.98
N PRO A 122 -2.18 -15.88 4.16
CA PRO A 122 -3.35 -15.02 4.34
C PRO A 122 -3.99 -15.22 5.72
N PHE A 123 -4.26 -14.13 6.43
CA PHE A 123 -4.93 -14.19 7.72
C PHE A 123 -6.43 -14.48 7.59
N PHE A 124 -7.04 -14.00 6.49
CA PHE A 124 -8.46 -14.18 6.17
C PHE A 124 -8.72 -13.95 4.68
N THR A 125 -9.89 -14.33 4.24
CA THR A 125 -10.44 -13.95 2.92
C THR A 125 -11.49 -12.87 3.12
N SER A 126 -11.51 -11.87 2.23
CA SER A 126 -12.48 -10.79 2.24
C SER A 126 -13.17 -10.67 0.88
N ARG A 127 -14.37 -10.12 0.88
CA ARG A 127 -15.09 -9.75 -0.34
C ARG A 127 -14.95 -8.26 -0.60
N GLN A 128 -14.90 -7.89 -1.86
CA GLN A 128 -14.93 -6.51 -2.28
C GLN A 128 -16.38 -6.06 -2.40
N LEU A 129 -16.70 -4.93 -1.78
CA LEU A 129 -18.04 -4.36 -1.76
C LEU A 129 -18.04 -3.00 -2.45
N LEU A 130 -19.07 -2.78 -3.28
CA LEU A 130 -19.42 -1.46 -3.78
C LEU A 130 -20.09 -0.66 -2.66
N VAL A 131 -19.54 0.49 -2.37
CA VAL A 131 -20.13 1.45 -1.42
C VAL A 131 -20.90 2.51 -2.19
N GLN A 132 -22.16 2.69 -1.85
CA GLN A 132 -23.05 3.69 -2.42
C GLN A 132 -23.90 4.34 -1.33
N GLN A 133 -24.24 5.60 -1.50
CA GLN A 133 -25.19 6.27 -0.61
C GLN A 133 -26.60 5.76 -0.87
N ILE A 134 -27.35 5.48 0.21
CA ILE A 134 -28.78 5.22 0.12
C ILE A 134 -29.52 6.50 0.49
N ASN A 135 -29.86 7.31 -0.49
CA ASN A 135 -30.71 8.47 -0.28
C ASN A 135 -32.16 8.02 -0.24
N LYS A 136 -32.81 8.09 0.93
CA LYS A 136 -34.23 7.73 1.10
C LYS A 136 -35.17 8.70 0.37
N ASP A 137 -34.71 9.93 0.11
CA ASP A 137 -35.55 11.01 -0.42
C ASP A 137 -35.24 11.34 -1.89
N SER A 138 -34.28 10.71 -2.56
CA SER A 138 -34.01 11.00 -3.95
C SER A 138 -34.48 9.87 -4.87
N ILE A 139 -35.48 10.22 -5.67
CA ILE A 139 -35.97 9.39 -6.80
C ILE A 139 -34.84 9.09 -7.84
N GLN A 140 -33.72 9.79 -7.77
CA GLN A 140 -32.62 9.72 -8.74
C GLN A 140 -31.44 8.82 -8.33
N SER A 141 -31.34 8.33 -7.09
CA SER A 141 -30.29 7.40 -6.72
C SER A 141 -30.64 5.97 -7.17
N VAL A 142 -30.29 5.64 -8.40
CA VAL A 142 -30.40 4.26 -8.89
C VAL A 142 -29.48 3.38 -8.03
N LYS A 143 -30.10 2.62 -7.13
CA LYS A 143 -29.36 1.64 -6.32
C LYS A 143 -28.80 0.57 -7.25
N ILE A 144 -27.47 0.45 -7.27
CA ILE A 144 -26.79 -0.64 -7.95
C ILE A 144 -27.17 -1.96 -7.25
N LYS A 145 -27.75 -2.89 -7.99
CA LYS A 145 -28.19 -4.20 -7.48
C LYS A 145 -27.53 -5.35 -8.22
N LYS A 146 -27.17 -5.14 -9.47
CA LYS A 146 -26.52 -6.11 -10.35
C LYS A 146 -25.37 -5.45 -11.11
N LEU A 147 -24.52 -6.25 -11.70
CA LEU A 147 -23.31 -5.78 -12.35
C LEU A 147 -23.60 -4.83 -13.52
N ASP A 148 -24.61 -5.11 -14.33
CA ASP A 148 -25.02 -4.26 -15.47
C ASP A 148 -25.39 -2.82 -15.06
N ASP A 149 -25.85 -2.63 -13.83
CA ASP A 149 -26.21 -1.31 -13.32
C ASP A 149 -24.98 -0.39 -13.19
N LEU A 150 -23.76 -0.96 -13.24
CA LEU A 150 -22.48 -0.22 -13.21
C LEU A 150 -22.12 0.39 -14.58
N THR A 151 -22.83 0.06 -15.65
CA THR A 151 -22.59 0.64 -16.98
C THR A 151 -22.56 2.16 -16.92
N ASN A 152 -21.46 2.76 -17.43
CA ASN A 152 -21.20 4.20 -17.43
C ASN A 152 -21.17 4.87 -16.04
N LYS A 153 -21.10 4.10 -14.95
CA LYS A 153 -20.91 4.66 -13.61
C LYS A 153 -19.44 4.96 -13.35
N THR A 154 -19.19 5.94 -12.50
CA THR A 154 -17.82 6.32 -12.09
C THR A 154 -17.56 5.80 -10.70
N ILE A 155 -16.53 4.97 -10.56
CA ILE A 155 -16.06 4.43 -9.29
C ILE A 155 -14.75 5.16 -8.93
N TYR A 156 -14.72 5.72 -7.73
CA TYR A 156 -13.55 6.41 -7.18
C TYR A 156 -12.75 5.44 -6.33
N ILE A 157 -11.44 5.38 -6.55
CA ILE A 157 -10.50 4.52 -5.80
C ILE A 157 -9.23 5.30 -5.45
N PRO A 158 -8.48 4.90 -4.42
CA PRO A 158 -7.14 5.45 -4.21
C PRO A 158 -6.23 5.17 -5.41
N GLU A 159 -5.28 6.06 -5.67
CA GLU A 159 -4.24 5.81 -6.67
C GLU A 159 -3.47 4.53 -6.32
N HIS A 160 -3.04 3.77 -7.32
CA HIS A 160 -2.39 2.45 -7.18
C HIS A 160 -3.22 1.40 -6.41
N SER A 161 -4.55 1.60 -6.34
CA SER A 161 -5.44 0.67 -5.67
C SER A 161 -5.49 -0.70 -6.36
N PRO A 162 -5.41 -1.82 -5.61
CA PRO A 162 -5.55 -3.17 -6.15
C PRO A 162 -6.93 -3.43 -6.75
N PHE A 163 -7.93 -2.59 -6.45
CA PHE A 163 -9.28 -2.72 -7.01
C PHE A 163 -9.37 -2.34 -8.48
N LYS A 164 -8.41 -1.59 -9.01
CA LYS A 164 -8.40 -1.12 -10.41
C LYS A 164 -8.54 -2.26 -11.41
N MET A 165 -7.73 -3.30 -11.25
CA MET A 165 -7.78 -4.47 -12.14
C MET A 165 -9.11 -5.20 -12.04
N ARG A 166 -9.66 -5.34 -10.84
CA ARG A 166 -10.98 -5.98 -10.66
C ARG A 166 -12.09 -5.20 -11.37
N ILE A 167 -12.10 -3.86 -11.26
CA ILE A 167 -13.10 -3.02 -11.95
C ILE A 167 -12.96 -3.17 -13.47
N LYS A 168 -11.75 -3.21 -13.99
CA LYS A 168 -11.52 -3.45 -15.43
C LYS A 168 -12.09 -4.78 -15.87
N HIS A 169 -11.81 -5.87 -15.15
CA HIS A 169 -12.38 -7.19 -15.47
C HIS A 169 -13.90 -7.19 -15.42
N LEU A 170 -14.51 -6.49 -14.46
CA LEU A 170 -15.97 -6.34 -14.41
C LEU A 170 -16.51 -5.55 -15.61
N SER A 171 -15.81 -4.51 -16.04
CA SER A 171 -16.15 -3.75 -17.25
C SER A 171 -16.11 -4.62 -18.50
N ASP A 172 -15.10 -5.48 -18.62
CA ASP A 172 -14.98 -6.43 -19.72
C ASP A 172 -16.10 -7.49 -19.68
N GLU A 173 -16.45 -7.97 -18.47
CA GLU A 173 -17.52 -8.98 -18.27
C GLU A 173 -18.88 -8.48 -18.72
N ILE A 174 -19.22 -7.20 -18.45
CA ILE A 174 -20.49 -6.60 -18.88
C ILE A 174 -20.44 -6.04 -20.30
N ALA A 175 -19.28 -6.12 -20.98
CA ALA A 175 -19.02 -5.52 -22.29
C ALA A 175 -19.42 -4.02 -22.39
N ASN A 176 -19.36 -3.30 -21.26
CA ASN A 176 -19.70 -1.88 -21.14
C ASN A 176 -18.71 -1.18 -20.21
N PRO A 177 -18.41 0.11 -20.46
CA PRO A 177 -17.43 0.84 -19.67
C PRO A 177 -17.93 1.10 -18.25
N ILE A 178 -17.02 0.83 -17.28
CA ILE A 178 -17.09 1.36 -15.92
C ILE A 178 -15.98 2.39 -15.81
N ASN A 179 -16.31 3.63 -15.50
CA ASN A 179 -15.33 4.70 -15.38
C ASN A 179 -14.59 4.59 -14.06
N ILE A 180 -13.26 4.73 -14.08
CA ILE A 180 -12.42 4.71 -12.89
C ILE A 180 -11.78 6.08 -12.71
N VAL A 181 -11.89 6.64 -11.50
CA VAL A 181 -11.17 7.84 -11.09
C VAL A 181 -10.25 7.47 -9.94
N GLU A 182 -8.94 7.52 -10.19
CA GLU A 182 -7.93 7.35 -9.17
C GLU A 182 -7.66 8.68 -8.47
N MET A 183 -7.75 8.68 -7.15
CA MET A 183 -7.53 9.87 -6.32
C MET A 183 -6.20 9.75 -5.58
N LYS A 184 -5.38 10.80 -5.69
CA LYS A 184 -4.09 10.89 -4.99
C LYS A 184 -4.29 11.23 -3.51
N ASP A 185 -3.39 10.75 -2.68
CA ASP A 185 -3.29 11.08 -1.25
C ASP A 185 -4.64 10.90 -0.51
N VAL A 186 -5.36 9.85 -0.88
CA VAL A 186 -6.69 9.56 -0.32
C VAL A 186 -6.74 8.12 0.17
N SER A 187 -7.13 7.96 1.44
CA SER A 187 -7.36 6.64 2.03
C SER A 187 -8.74 6.07 1.65
N PRO A 188 -8.94 4.73 1.69
CA PRO A 188 -10.26 4.11 1.50
C PRO A 188 -11.32 4.64 2.47
N GLU A 189 -10.94 4.94 3.73
CA GLU A 189 -11.85 5.54 4.72
C GLU A 189 -12.32 6.93 4.28
N ARG A 190 -11.43 7.74 3.72
CA ARG A 190 -11.79 9.05 3.20
C ARG A 190 -12.77 8.97 2.04
N LEU A 191 -12.58 8.00 1.13
CA LEU A 191 -13.52 7.77 0.03
C LEU A 191 -14.88 7.32 0.54
N PHE A 192 -14.92 6.41 1.52
CA PHE A 192 -16.18 6.01 2.16
C PHE A 192 -16.92 7.22 2.76
N HIS A 193 -16.18 8.09 3.46
CA HIS A 193 -16.75 9.32 4.02
C HIS A 193 -17.26 10.27 2.91
N LEU A 194 -16.55 10.39 1.79
CA LEU A 194 -17.02 11.20 0.65
C LEU A 194 -18.32 10.65 0.05
N VAL A 195 -18.48 9.31 -0.01
CA VAL A 195 -19.75 8.69 -0.41
C VAL A 195 -20.86 9.00 0.59
N SER A 196 -20.59 8.88 1.89
CA SER A 196 -21.60 9.17 2.94
C SER A 196 -22.10 10.62 2.89
N MET A 197 -21.23 11.56 2.48
CA MET A 197 -21.57 12.97 2.28
C MET A 197 -22.22 13.27 0.89
N GLY A 198 -22.35 12.28 0.01
CA GLY A 198 -22.84 12.49 -1.35
C GLY A 198 -21.89 13.28 -2.27
N LYS A 199 -20.59 13.42 -1.89
CA LYS A 199 -19.59 14.11 -2.70
C LYS A 199 -19.14 13.28 -3.89
N ILE A 200 -19.12 11.95 -3.74
CA ILE A 200 -18.90 10.97 -4.80
C ILE A 200 -19.99 9.90 -4.71
N GLN A 201 -20.30 9.24 -5.84
CA GLN A 201 -21.41 8.29 -5.87
C GLN A 201 -21.01 6.88 -5.43
N TYR A 202 -19.85 6.42 -5.87
CA TYR A 202 -19.41 5.03 -5.69
C TYR A 202 -17.94 4.95 -5.33
N THR A 203 -17.63 4.09 -4.37
CA THR A 203 -16.27 3.59 -4.12
C THR A 203 -16.29 2.09 -3.86
N ILE A 204 -15.12 1.47 -3.78
CA ILE A 204 -14.96 0.05 -3.44
C ILE A 204 -14.10 -0.04 -2.19
N CYS A 205 -14.46 -0.96 -1.30
CA CYS A 205 -13.60 -1.35 -0.18
C CYS A 205 -13.86 -2.82 0.19
N ASP A 206 -13.00 -3.38 1.03
CA ASP A 206 -13.19 -4.70 1.59
C ASP A 206 -14.36 -4.75 2.57
N GLU A 207 -15.05 -5.89 2.62
CA GLU A 207 -16.25 -6.09 3.44
C GLU A 207 -16.02 -5.75 4.91
N GLN A 208 -14.91 -6.20 5.50
CA GLN A 208 -14.61 -5.93 6.91
C GLN A 208 -14.42 -4.44 7.19
N PHE A 209 -13.80 -3.75 6.23
CA PHE A 209 -13.64 -2.30 6.26
C PHE A 209 -14.99 -1.61 6.18
N ALA A 210 -15.83 -2.02 5.20
CA ALA A 210 -17.18 -1.49 5.03
C ALA A 210 -18.06 -1.68 6.28
N GLN A 211 -18.03 -2.85 6.90
CA GLN A 211 -18.83 -3.15 8.10
C GLN A 211 -18.46 -2.23 9.26
N LYS A 212 -17.18 -1.97 9.49
CA LYS A 212 -16.72 -1.08 10.55
C LYS A 212 -17.07 0.38 10.27
N LEU A 213 -16.88 0.84 9.03
CA LEU A 213 -17.19 2.21 8.64
C LEU A 213 -18.68 2.50 8.60
N LYS A 214 -19.52 1.50 8.28
CA LYS A 214 -20.98 1.63 8.32
C LYS A 214 -21.51 1.99 9.71
N ILE A 215 -20.83 1.61 10.78
CA ILE A 215 -21.21 2.00 12.14
C ILE A 215 -20.95 3.49 12.36
N ARG A 216 -19.88 4.01 11.77
CA ARG A 216 -19.45 5.41 11.90
C ARG A 216 -20.18 6.34 10.91
N TYR A 217 -20.52 5.80 9.73
CA TYR A 217 -21.19 6.52 8.63
C TYR A 217 -22.42 5.70 8.21
N PRO A 218 -23.54 5.79 8.95
CA PRO A 218 -24.76 5.01 8.72
C PRO A 218 -25.52 5.40 7.43
#